data_86ba687a072bb71c7da7453bc1f5917e
#
_entry.id   86ba687a072bb71c7da7453bc1f5917e
#
_cell.length_a   1.000
_cell.length_b   1.000
_cell.length_c   1.000
_cell.angle_alpha   90.00
_cell.angle_beta   90.00
_cell.angle_gamma   90.00
#
_symmetry.space_group_name_H-M   'P 1'
#
loop_
_entity.id
_entity.type
_entity.pdbx_description
1 polymer ?
#
loop_
_entity_poly.entity_id
_entity_poly.type
_entity_poly.pdbx_seq_one_letter_code
_entity_poly.pdbx_strand_id
1 'polypeptide(L)'
;MIKETFSPEETFAFGKWIGEKALPGQVYTLVGDLGVGKTVFTQGVAEGLGITEPVNSPTFTIIQEYESGRMPFYHFDVYRIGDIEEMEEIGYDDYFYGNGICLIEWANLIEEILPEQIIEITIEKNLEKGFDYRKITVTGLLEQIKWQKN
;
A
#
# COMPACT_ATOMS: atom_id res chain seq x y z
N MET A 1 4.76 -13.02 -6.53
CA MET A 1 6.07 -12.36 -6.69
C MET A 1 6.70 -12.12 -5.33
N ILE A 2 7.99 -12.40 -5.21
CA ILE A 2 8.72 -12.16 -3.97
C ILE A 2 9.92 -11.27 -4.30
N LYS A 3 10.11 -10.21 -3.52
CA LYS A 3 11.25 -9.30 -3.62
C LYS A 3 11.95 -9.26 -2.27
N GLU A 4 13.24 -9.55 -2.24
CA GLU A 4 14.04 -9.38 -1.04
C GLU A 4 14.77 -8.04 -1.10
N THR A 5 14.78 -7.31 0.00
CA THR A 5 15.49 -6.05 0.13
C THR A 5 16.42 -6.10 1.34
N PHE A 6 17.51 -5.35 1.27
CA PHE A 6 18.57 -5.39 2.28
C PHE A 6 18.86 -4.03 2.90
N SER A 7 18.08 -3.01 2.52
CA SER A 7 18.20 -1.67 3.07
C SER A 7 16.86 -0.95 2.96
N PRO A 8 16.61 0.09 3.77
CA PRO A 8 15.43 0.92 3.59
C PRO A 8 15.34 1.55 2.19
N GLU A 9 16.49 1.89 1.61
CA GLU A 9 16.55 2.46 0.25
C GLU A 9 16.05 1.47 -0.78
N GLU A 10 16.37 0.19 -0.64
CA GLU A 10 15.88 -0.85 -1.55
C GLU A 10 14.39 -1.09 -1.37
N THR A 11 13.90 -1.05 -0.13
CA THR A 11 12.47 -1.18 0.15
C THR A 11 11.69 0.00 -0.47
N PHE A 12 12.23 1.21 -0.32
CA PHE A 12 11.66 2.40 -0.93
C PHE A 12 11.63 2.26 -2.46
N ALA A 13 12.74 1.83 -3.05
CA ALA A 13 12.86 1.67 -4.50
C ALA A 13 11.85 0.66 -5.05
N PHE A 14 11.61 -0.42 -4.32
CA PHE A 14 10.60 -1.40 -4.74
C PHE A 14 9.19 -0.80 -4.66
N GLY A 15 8.90 -0.05 -3.59
CA GLY A 15 7.63 0.70 -3.49
C GLY A 15 7.46 1.66 -4.66
N LYS A 16 8.52 2.38 -5.01
CA LYS A 16 8.50 3.30 -6.14
C LYS A 16 8.19 2.57 -7.45
N TRP A 17 8.80 1.41 -7.68
CA TRP A 17 8.50 0.60 -8.85
C TRP A 17 7.03 0.18 -8.89
N ILE A 18 6.47 -0.25 -7.76
CA ILE A 18 5.04 -0.58 -7.66
C ILE A 18 4.19 0.64 -8.04
N GLY A 19 4.50 1.82 -7.50
CA GLY A 19 3.78 3.05 -7.81
C GLY A 19 3.85 3.43 -9.28
N GLU A 20 5.01 3.25 -9.91
CA GLU A 20 5.20 3.53 -11.33
C GLU A 20 4.38 2.60 -12.23
N LYS A 21 4.16 1.36 -11.78
CA LYS A 21 3.42 0.34 -12.54
C LYS A 21 1.94 0.31 -12.20
N ALA A 22 1.51 1.02 -11.16
CA ALA A 22 0.12 0.99 -10.71
C ALA A 22 -0.83 1.55 -11.76
N LEU A 23 -2.01 0.94 -11.84
CA LEU A 23 -3.06 1.30 -12.79
C LEU A 23 -4.27 1.87 -12.04
N PRO A 24 -5.00 2.83 -12.65
CA PRO A 24 -6.16 3.43 -11.99
C PRO A 24 -7.18 2.38 -11.55
N GLY A 25 -7.71 2.57 -10.35
CA GLY A 25 -8.73 1.69 -9.79
C GLY A 25 -8.19 0.48 -9.02
N GLN A 26 -6.89 0.29 -8.96
CA GLN A 26 -6.33 -0.83 -8.19
C GLN A 26 -6.42 -0.58 -6.70
N VAL A 27 -6.71 -1.64 -5.95
CA VAL A 27 -6.74 -1.62 -4.48
C VAL A 27 -5.66 -2.56 -3.96
N TYR A 28 -4.78 -2.01 -3.14
CA TYR A 28 -3.66 -2.73 -2.53
C TYR A 28 -3.92 -2.85 -1.03
N THR A 29 -3.60 -4.01 -0.47
CA THR A 29 -3.57 -4.18 0.98
C THR A 29 -2.12 -4.36 1.41
N LEU A 30 -1.76 -3.75 2.54
CA LEU A 30 -0.39 -3.76 3.06
C LEU A 30 -0.38 -4.36 4.45
N VAL A 31 0.33 -5.47 4.61
CA VAL A 31 0.42 -6.23 5.85
C VAL A 31 1.87 -6.29 6.30
N GLY A 32 2.10 -6.10 7.58
CA GLY A 32 3.42 -6.22 8.18
C GLY A 32 3.40 -5.74 9.62
N ASP A 33 4.31 -6.28 10.43
CA ASP A 33 4.41 -5.91 11.83
C ASP A 33 4.89 -4.46 12.01
N LEU A 34 4.66 -3.92 13.19
CA LEU A 34 5.14 -2.59 13.54
C LEU A 34 6.66 -2.50 13.33
N GLY A 35 7.11 -1.43 12.70
CA GLY A 35 8.53 -1.20 12.45
C GLY A 35 9.12 -2.02 11.30
N VAL A 36 8.29 -2.67 10.48
CA VAL A 36 8.76 -3.51 9.37
C VAL A 36 9.13 -2.69 8.14
N GLY A 37 8.81 -1.40 8.10
CA GLY A 37 9.09 -0.55 6.95
C GLY A 37 7.89 -0.26 6.06
N LYS A 38 6.66 -0.39 6.58
CA LYS A 38 5.45 -0.08 5.82
C LYS A 38 5.42 1.38 5.37
N THR A 39 5.83 2.29 6.25
CA THR A 39 5.88 3.72 5.93
C THR A 39 6.87 4.01 4.81
N VAL A 40 8.06 3.43 4.87
CA VAL A 40 9.09 3.58 3.84
C VAL A 40 8.57 3.06 2.50
N PHE A 41 7.96 1.90 2.51
CA PHE A 41 7.38 1.30 1.30
C PHE A 41 6.28 2.20 0.73
N THR A 42 5.37 2.69 1.58
CA THR A 42 4.27 3.57 1.18
C THR A 42 4.78 4.87 0.57
N GLN A 43 5.82 5.45 1.17
CA GLN A 43 6.45 6.66 0.63
C GLN A 43 7.05 6.39 -0.75
N GLY A 44 7.62 5.21 -0.95
CA GLY A 44 8.10 4.79 -2.26
C GLY A 44 6.97 4.73 -3.29
N VAL A 45 5.86 4.07 -2.93
CA VAL A 45 4.68 3.98 -3.81
C VAL A 45 4.21 5.39 -4.20
N ALA A 46 4.11 6.29 -3.24
CA ALA A 46 3.69 7.66 -3.49
C ALA A 46 4.64 8.37 -4.46
N GLU A 47 5.95 8.21 -4.29
CA GLU A 47 6.91 8.80 -5.22
C GLU A 47 6.75 8.23 -6.63
N GLY A 48 6.52 6.92 -6.74
CA GLY A 48 6.25 6.28 -8.03
C GLY A 48 5.00 6.81 -8.70
N LEU A 49 4.02 7.26 -7.93
CA LEU A 49 2.81 7.92 -8.43
C LEU A 49 3.03 9.39 -8.76
N GLY A 50 4.18 9.95 -8.42
CA GLY A 50 4.47 11.38 -8.65
C GLY A 50 3.92 12.31 -7.58
N ILE A 51 3.58 11.78 -6.40
CA ILE A 51 3.11 12.58 -5.28
C ILE A 51 4.26 13.45 -4.77
N THR A 52 4.03 14.75 -4.60
CA THR A 52 5.06 15.71 -4.19
C THR A 52 4.92 16.17 -2.74
N GLU A 53 3.73 16.03 -2.14
CA GLU A 53 3.56 16.36 -0.74
C GLU A 53 4.12 15.25 0.16
N PRO A 54 4.50 15.58 1.43
CA PRO A 54 4.95 14.57 2.37
C PRO A 54 3.88 13.52 2.65
N VAL A 55 4.27 12.26 2.65
CA VAL A 55 3.35 11.14 2.89
C VAL A 55 3.67 10.52 4.24
N ASN A 56 2.68 10.54 5.13
CA ASN A 56 2.76 9.97 6.47
C ASN A 56 1.56 9.06 6.70
N SER A 57 1.69 8.16 7.68
CA SER A 57 0.57 7.30 8.06
C SER A 57 -0.58 8.15 8.63
N PRO A 58 -1.84 7.82 8.29
CA PRO A 58 -2.98 8.48 8.92
C PRO A 58 -2.95 8.26 10.44
N THR A 59 -2.97 9.33 11.22
CA THR A 59 -2.86 9.24 12.68
C THR A 59 -4.21 9.39 13.37
N PHE A 60 -5.00 10.36 12.92
CA PHE A 60 -6.28 10.70 13.54
C PHE A 60 -7.46 10.51 12.58
N THR A 61 -7.17 10.26 11.32
CA THR A 61 -8.18 10.03 10.29
C THR A 61 -7.98 8.63 9.72
N ILE A 62 -9.04 8.04 9.19
CA ILE A 62 -8.98 6.71 8.59
C ILE A 62 -8.31 6.77 7.22
N ILE A 63 -8.45 7.88 6.51
CA ILE A 63 -7.94 8.05 5.16
C ILE A 63 -7.13 9.34 5.04
N GLN A 64 -6.07 9.26 4.24
CA GLN A 64 -5.30 10.42 3.82
C GLN A 64 -5.31 10.44 2.29
N GLU A 65 -5.69 11.59 1.71
CA GLU A 65 -5.79 11.73 0.25
C GLU A 65 -4.66 12.60 -0.28
N TYR A 66 -4.06 12.16 -1.38
CA TYR A 66 -2.98 12.88 -2.07
C TYR A 66 -3.34 12.98 -3.54
N GLU A 67 -3.39 14.18 -4.08
CA GLU A 67 -3.83 14.42 -5.45
C GLU A 67 -2.78 15.02 -6.37
N SER A 68 -1.57 15.24 -5.88
CA SER A 68 -0.50 15.89 -6.68
C SER A 68 0.13 14.97 -7.73
N GLY A 69 -0.11 13.67 -7.68
CA GLY A 69 0.49 12.71 -8.60
C GLY A 69 -0.29 12.53 -9.90
N ARG A 70 0.12 11.54 -10.69
CA ARG A 70 -0.53 11.23 -11.98
C ARG A 70 -1.94 10.64 -11.82
N MET A 71 -2.30 10.21 -10.61
CA MET A 71 -3.64 9.81 -10.23
C MET A 71 -3.78 9.98 -8.72
N PRO A 72 -5.02 10.08 -8.19
CA PRO A 72 -5.21 10.18 -6.74
C PRO A 72 -4.65 8.98 -6.00
N PHE A 73 -4.07 9.22 -4.83
CA PHE A 73 -3.57 8.18 -3.94
C PHE A 73 -4.31 8.28 -2.61
N TYR A 74 -4.96 7.19 -2.23
CA TYR A 74 -5.77 7.12 -1.01
C TYR A 74 -5.13 6.12 -0.06
N HIS A 75 -4.52 6.63 1.01
CA HIS A 75 -3.88 5.79 2.03
C HIS A 75 -4.84 5.62 3.20
N PHE A 76 -5.28 4.38 3.41
CA PHE A 76 -6.20 4.03 4.50
C PHE A 76 -5.45 3.33 5.60
N ASP A 77 -5.76 3.66 6.86
CA ASP A 77 -5.42 2.87 8.02
C ASP A 77 -6.70 2.67 8.81
N VAL A 78 -7.24 1.45 8.77
CA VAL A 78 -8.53 1.14 9.37
C VAL A 78 -8.41 0.45 10.73
N TYR A 79 -7.23 0.52 11.37
CA TYR A 79 -6.98 -0.12 12.65
C TYR A 79 -7.99 0.28 13.73
N ARG A 80 -8.41 1.54 13.75
CA ARG A 80 -9.31 2.08 14.76
C ARG A 80 -10.79 2.03 14.37
N ILE A 81 -11.12 1.37 13.25
CA ILE A 81 -12.49 1.26 12.83
C ILE A 81 -13.28 0.42 13.86
N GLY A 82 -14.44 0.90 14.27
CA GLY A 82 -15.28 0.18 15.22
C GLY A 82 -16.20 -0.81 14.53
N ASP A 83 -16.74 -0.42 13.37
CA ASP A 83 -17.61 -1.25 12.57
C ASP A 83 -17.62 -0.76 11.11
N ILE A 84 -18.23 -1.55 10.24
CA ILE A 84 -18.29 -1.25 8.80
C ILE A 84 -19.10 0.01 8.50
N GLU A 85 -20.03 0.38 9.36
CA GLU A 85 -20.82 1.61 9.14
C GLU A 85 -19.94 2.85 9.08
N GLU A 86 -18.83 2.88 9.82
CA GLU A 86 -17.88 3.99 9.75
C GLU A 86 -17.26 4.12 8.36
N MET A 87 -17.01 3.00 7.68
CA MET A 87 -16.52 3.00 6.31
C MET A 87 -17.58 3.53 5.34
N GLU A 88 -18.84 3.20 5.57
CA GLU A 88 -19.96 3.70 4.76
C GLU A 88 -20.09 5.22 4.91
N GLU A 89 -19.92 5.74 6.13
CA GLU A 89 -20.00 7.17 6.40
C GLU A 89 -18.93 7.97 5.65
N ILE A 90 -17.75 7.43 5.46
CA ILE A 90 -16.69 8.11 4.70
C ILE A 90 -16.82 7.88 3.19
N GLY A 91 -17.77 7.06 2.74
CA GLY A 91 -17.99 6.81 1.32
C GLY A 91 -16.93 5.94 0.67
N TYR A 92 -16.56 4.84 1.33
CA TYR A 92 -15.45 3.99 0.88
C TYR A 92 -15.56 3.54 -0.57
N ASP A 93 -16.76 3.31 -1.06
CA ASP A 93 -16.99 2.81 -2.41
C ASP A 93 -16.54 3.81 -3.49
N ASP A 94 -16.66 5.10 -3.23
CA ASP A 94 -16.17 6.12 -4.16
C ASP A 94 -14.64 6.05 -4.31
N TYR A 95 -13.94 5.62 -3.26
CA TYR A 95 -12.48 5.44 -3.31
C TYR A 95 -12.10 4.10 -3.92
N PHE A 96 -12.70 3.01 -3.44
CA PHE A 96 -12.34 1.65 -3.87
C PHE A 96 -12.66 1.39 -5.34
N TYR A 97 -13.70 2.00 -5.86
CA TYR A 97 -14.13 1.82 -7.24
C TYR A 97 -13.91 3.07 -8.10
N GLY A 98 -13.09 3.99 -7.62
CA GLY A 98 -12.76 5.21 -8.33
C GLY A 98 -11.55 5.05 -9.25
N ASN A 99 -10.96 6.19 -9.61
CA ASN A 99 -9.85 6.26 -10.57
C ASN A 99 -8.47 6.35 -9.93
N GLY A 100 -8.40 6.32 -8.61
CA GLY A 100 -7.16 6.41 -7.88
C GLY A 100 -6.63 5.05 -7.44
N ILE A 101 -5.54 5.10 -6.69
CA ILE A 101 -4.95 3.92 -6.06
C ILE A 101 -5.31 3.95 -4.58
N CYS A 102 -5.82 2.84 -4.06
CA CYS A 102 -6.03 2.67 -2.63
C CYS A 102 -4.95 1.77 -2.06
N LEU A 103 -4.36 2.16 -0.94
CA LEU A 103 -3.43 1.33 -0.18
C LEU A 103 -3.96 1.25 1.24
N ILE A 104 -4.32 0.05 1.69
CA ILE A 104 -5.08 -0.16 2.92
C ILE A 104 -4.27 -0.97 3.92
N GLU A 105 -4.01 -0.40 5.10
CA GLU A 105 -3.44 -1.12 6.23
C GLU A 105 -4.57 -1.60 7.13
N TRP A 106 -4.40 -2.79 7.72
CA TRP A 106 -5.38 -3.45 8.56
C TRP A 106 -6.66 -3.85 7.81
N ALA A 107 -6.52 -4.13 6.52
CA ALA A 107 -7.65 -4.44 5.64
C ALA A 107 -8.45 -5.68 6.09
N ASN A 108 -7.84 -6.57 6.87
CA ASN A 108 -8.54 -7.73 7.44
C ASN A 108 -9.72 -7.34 8.35
N LEU A 109 -9.73 -6.10 8.87
CA LEU A 109 -10.83 -5.61 9.70
C LEU A 109 -12.05 -5.19 8.87
N ILE A 110 -11.89 -5.06 7.56
CA ILE A 110 -12.95 -4.64 6.64
C ILE A 110 -13.08 -5.58 5.44
N GLU A 111 -12.74 -6.84 5.62
CA GLU A 111 -12.71 -7.86 4.55
C GLU A 111 -14.01 -7.90 3.75
N GLU A 112 -15.14 -7.78 4.42
CA GLU A 112 -16.46 -7.92 3.78
C GLU A 112 -16.77 -6.84 2.74
N ILE A 113 -16.07 -5.69 2.78
CA ILE A 113 -16.29 -4.60 1.82
C ILE A 113 -15.16 -4.45 0.81
N LEU A 114 -14.11 -5.27 0.90
CA LEU A 114 -13.01 -5.20 -0.07
C LEU A 114 -13.49 -5.66 -1.45
N PRO A 115 -12.95 -5.07 -2.54
CA PRO A 115 -13.23 -5.57 -3.88
C PRO A 115 -12.76 -7.02 -4.04
N GLU A 116 -13.35 -7.74 -4.99
CA GLU A 116 -12.95 -9.11 -5.29
C GLU A 116 -11.49 -9.20 -5.73
N GLN A 117 -11.03 -8.23 -6.48
CA GLN A 117 -9.66 -8.21 -7.00
C GLN A 117 -8.85 -7.18 -6.23
N ILE A 118 -7.93 -7.67 -5.40
CA ILE A 118 -7.00 -6.84 -4.66
C ILE A 118 -5.59 -7.35 -4.89
N ILE A 119 -4.62 -6.46 -4.70
CA ILE A 119 -3.21 -6.81 -4.72
C ILE A 119 -2.74 -6.78 -3.27
N GLU A 120 -2.30 -7.92 -2.76
CA GLU A 120 -1.85 -8.03 -1.38
C GLU A 120 -0.33 -7.92 -1.31
N ILE A 121 0.16 -7.05 -0.42
CA ILE A 121 1.58 -6.85 -0.19
C ILE A 121 1.84 -7.16 1.28
N THR A 122 2.76 -8.10 1.52
CA THR A 122 3.17 -8.48 2.87
C THR A 122 4.66 -8.23 3.02
N ILE A 123 5.06 -7.51 4.08
CA ILE A 123 6.46 -7.22 4.38
C ILE A 123 6.84 -7.95 5.67
N GLU A 124 7.87 -8.78 5.60
CA GLU A 124 8.34 -9.59 6.72
C GLU A 124 9.82 -9.36 6.98
N LYS A 125 10.20 -9.42 8.26
CA LYS A 125 11.60 -9.39 8.70
C LYS A 125 12.16 -10.81 8.78
N ASN A 126 13.48 -10.91 8.69
CA ASN A 126 14.21 -12.12 9.07
C ASN A 126 15.58 -11.69 9.59
N LEU A 127 15.72 -11.63 10.93
CA LEU A 127 16.94 -11.14 11.56
C LEU A 127 18.18 -11.99 11.24
N GLU A 128 17.99 -13.27 10.91
CA GLU A 128 19.09 -14.14 10.51
C GLU A 128 19.73 -13.67 9.20
N LYS A 129 18.94 -13.00 8.33
CA LYS A 129 19.42 -12.48 7.05
C LYS A 129 19.89 -11.04 7.13
N GLY A 130 19.72 -10.37 8.28
CA GLY A 130 20.17 -9.01 8.50
C GLY A 130 19.12 -8.14 9.13
N PHE A 131 19.57 -7.07 9.78
CA PHE A 131 18.67 -6.13 10.48
C PHE A 131 17.73 -5.43 9.51
N ASP A 132 18.23 -5.04 8.34
CA ASP A 132 17.46 -4.31 7.35
C ASP A 132 16.86 -5.20 6.26
N TYR A 133 17.03 -6.50 6.39
CA TYR A 133 16.46 -7.46 5.43
C TYR A 133 14.92 -7.40 5.49
N ARG A 134 14.29 -7.40 4.34
CA ARG A 134 12.84 -7.53 4.21
C ARG A 134 12.49 -8.49 3.09
N LYS A 135 11.48 -9.32 3.34
CA LYS A 135 10.87 -10.14 2.31
C LYS A 135 9.51 -9.54 1.98
N ILE A 136 9.35 -9.11 0.74
CA ILE A 136 8.11 -8.47 0.29
C ILE A 136 7.43 -9.42 -0.68
N THR A 137 6.24 -9.88 -0.30
CA THR A 137 5.45 -10.80 -1.12
C THR A 137 4.28 -10.03 -1.71
N VAL A 138 4.12 -10.09 -3.04
CA VAL A 138 3.04 -9.44 -3.77
C VAL A 138 2.20 -10.51 -4.44
N THR A 139 0.91 -10.54 -4.14
CA THR A 139 -0.06 -11.49 -4.72
C THR A 139 -1.27 -10.73 -5.25
N GLY A 140 -2.04 -11.37 -6.13
CA GLY A 140 -3.23 -10.78 -6.75
C GLY A 140 -3.05 -10.58 -8.24
N LEU A 141 -3.29 -9.38 -8.76
CA LEU A 141 -3.26 -9.10 -10.20
C LEU A 141 -1.82 -9.00 -10.75
N LEU A 142 -1.04 -10.06 -10.60
CA LEU A 142 0.39 -10.04 -10.93
C LEU A 142 0.67 -9.82 -12.42
N GLU A 143 -0.24 -10.18 -13.29
CA GLU A 143 -0.09 -9.94 -14.74
C GLU A 143 -0.08 -8.45 -15.08
N GLN A 144 -0.55 -7.59 -14.17
CA GLN A 144 -0.53 -6.13 -14.35
C GLN A 144 0.74 -5.51 -13.76
N ILE A 145 1.48 -6.27 -12.96
CA ILE A 145 2.70 -5.82 -12.30
C ILE A 145 3.80 -6.83 -12.58
N LYS A 146 4.74 -6.46 -13.43
CA LYS A 146 5.87 -7.34 -13.77
C LYS A 146 7.15 -6.69 -13.31
N TRP A 147 7.88 -7.38 -12.44
CA TRP A 147 9.22 -6.97 -12.06
C TRP A 147 10.17 -7.34 -13.17
N GLN A 148 10.79 -6.35 -13.80
CA GLN A 148 11.83 -6.56 -14.79
C GLN A 148 13.17 -6.30 -14.12
N LYS A 149 13.96 -7.36 -14.07
CA LYS A 149 15.28 -7.30 -13.48
C LYS A 149 16.25 -6.79 -14.55
N ASN A 150 16.76 -5.61 -14.32
CA ASN A 150 17.75 -5.01 -15.20
C ASN A 150 19.15 -5.30 -14.66
#